data_b3abe37682451d3220e6ffa52151018e
#
_entry.id   b3abe37682451d3220e6ffa52151018e
#
_cell.length_a   1.000
_cell.length_b   1.000
_cell.length_c   1.000
_cell.angle_alpha   90.00
_cell.angle_beta   90.00
_cell.angle_gamma   90.00
#
_symmetry.space_group_name_H-M   'P 1'
#
loop_
_entity.id
_entity.type
_entity.pdbx_description
1 polymer ?
#
loop_
_entity_poly.entity_id
_entity_poly.type
_entity_poly.pdbx_seq_one_letter_code
_entity_poly.pdbx_strand_id
1 'polypeptide(L)'
;MKVLIIAVIVIVVLLALGLVLAVRIVKQYQLGVLFRLGRVLGARKPGLRVIIPFADVMHRVSMRIVTMPIQSQGIITQDNVSVDVSAVAYYRVVDAVKSVVAIENVRDAIDQIAQTTLRKVVGQHTLDQTLSETDKINLDIRKILDVSTVEWGVEVTLVELKDIQLPDSMKRAMARQAEAEREKRAKIINAEGESLAAAALGDASDIMMAHPLALQLRNLQSLVEIGVDKNTTVVFPAPLMTTIAELGSFLAREQAAAGPQPPSVAGATRPAANGSKPAAVNGTTASGATGPG
;
A
#
# COMPACT_ATOMS: atom_id res chain seq x y z
N MET A 1 -4.32 -87.30 -21.26
CA MET A 1 -3.99 -86.22 -22.19
C MET A 1 -4.85 -85.00 -22.03
N LYS A 2 -6.21 -85.06 -22.06
CA LYS A 2 -7.12 -83.91 -21.95
C LYS A 2 -6.97 -83.11 -20.64
N VAL A 3 -6.82 -83.80 -19.48
CA VAL A 3 -6.62 -83.13 -18.17
C VAL A 3 -5.31 -82.36 -18.12
N LEU A 4 -4.22 -82.89 -18.71
CA LEU A 4 -2.93 -82.24 -18.76
C LEU A 4 -2.95 -80.99 -19.65
N ILE A 5 -3.65 -81.02 -20.77
CA ILE A 5 -3.86 -79.87 -21.66
C ILE A 5 -4.68 -78.78 -20.94
N ILE A 6 -5.74 -79.10 -20.21
CA ILE A 6 -6.53 -78.15 -19.45
C ILE A 6 -5.70 -77.51 -18.32
N ALA A 7 -4.90 -78.33 -17.62
CA ALA A 7 -3.98 -77.77 -16.57
C ALA A 7 -2.97 -76.80 -17.13
N VAL A 8 -2.35 -77.07 -18.30
CA VAL A 8 -1.42 -76.19 -18.97
C VAL A 8 -2.13 -74.88 -19.41
N ILE A 9 -3.32 -74.95 -19.97
CA ILE A 9 -4.10 -73.77 -20.36
C ILE A 9 -4.40 -72.88 -19.13
N VAL A 10 -4.83 -73.48 -18.04
CA VAL A 10 -5.15 -72.75 -16.79
C VAL A 10 -3.86 -72.04 -16.24
N ILE A 11 -2.70 -72.74 -16.25
CA ILE A 11 -1.45 -72.13 -15.81
C ILE A 11 -1.04 -70.98 -16.72
N VAL A 12 -1.16 -71.09 -18.03
CA VAL A 12 -0.83 -70.04 -19.00
C VAL A 12 -1.77 -68.84 -18.80
N VAL A 13 -3.07 -69.04 -18.59
CA VAL A 13 -4.04 -67.98 -18.33
C VAL A 13 -3.73 -67.27 -17.02
N LEU A 14 -3.38 -68.02 -15.95
CA LEU A 14 -2.98 -67.43 -14.65
C LEU A 14 -1.68 -66.62 -14.78
N LEU A 15 -0.70 -67.09 -15.53
CA LEU A 15 0.55 -66.39 -15.81
C LEU A 15 0.28 -65.10 -16.63
N ALA A 16 -0.54 -65.19 -17.65
CA ALA A 16 -0.93 -64.02 -18.47
C ALA A 16 -1.65 -62.97 -17.61
N LEU A 17 -2.61 -63.39 -16.78
CA LEU A 17 -3.35 -62.52 -15.88
C LEU A 17 -2.37 -61.89 -14.85
N GLY A 18 -1.45 -62.66 -14.28
CA GLY A 18 -0.41 -62.19 -13.38
C GLY A 18 0.46 -61.11 -14.04
N LEU A 19 0.87 -61.33 -15.31
CA LEU A 19 1.68 -60.38 -16.06
C LEU A 19 0.93 -59.05 -16.32
N VAL A 20 -0.34 -59.10 -16.68
CA VAL A 20 -1.16 -57.90 -16.84
C VAL A 20 -1.32 -57.11 -15.56
N LEU A 21 -1.51 -57.79 -14.43
CA LEU A 21 -1.58 -57.14 -13.10
C LEU A 21 -0.26 -56.62 -12.62
N ALA A 22 0.88 -57.20 -13.07
CA ALA A 22 2.22 -56.77 -12.69
C ALA A 22 2.67 -55.47 -13.35
N VAL A 23 2.11 -55.13 -14.52
CA VAL A 23 2.51 -53.92 -15.27
C VAL A 23 1.78 -52.72 -14.74
N ARG A 24 2.49 -51.72 -14.27
CA ARG A 24 1.96 -50.44 -13.80
C ARG A 24 2.68 -49.28 -14.49
N ILE A 25 1.90 -48.30 -14.93
CA ILE A 25 2.41 -47.06 -15.55
C ILE A 25 2.41 -45.97 -14.50
N VAL A 26 3.59 -45.36 -14.29
CA VAL A 26 3.77 -44.17 -13.45
C VAL A 26 3.89 -42.96 -14.38
N LYS A 27 3.02 -41.98 -14.21
CA LYS A 27 3.00 -40.77 -15.04
C LYS A 27 4.22 -39.89 -14.75
N GLN A 28 4.64 -39.05 -15.71
CA GLN A 28 5.86 -38.24 -15.60
C GLN A 28 5.87 -37.32 -14.38
N TYR A 29 4.71 -36.82 -13.96
CA TYR A 29 4.54 -35.94 -12.82
C TYR A 29 4.30 -36.66 -11.49
N GLN A 30 4.45 -38.00 -11.46
CA GLN A 30 4.25 -38.81 -10.26
C GLN A 30 5.50 -39.66 -9.99
N LEU A 31 5.74 -39.89 -8.70
CA LEU A 31 6.68 -40.91 -8.24
C LEU A 31 5.90 -42.06 -7.61
N GLY A 32 6.30 -43.26 -7.88
CA GLY A 32 5.73 -44.47 -7.27
C GLY A 32 6.54 -44.90 -6.06
N VAL A 33 5.99 -44.81 -4.86
CA VAL A 33 6.60 -45.39 -3.65
C VAL A 33 6.20 -46.85 -3.56
N LEU A 34 7.18 -47.76 -3.63
CA LEU A 34 6.97 -49.19 -3.65
C LEU A 34 7.14 -49.79 -2.26
N PHE A 35 6.10 -50.43 -1.79
CA PHE A 35 6.10 -51.22 -0.57
C PHE A 35 6.08 -52.69 -0.92
N ARG A 36 7.01 -53.48 -0.38
CA ARG A 36 7.04 -54.93 -0.51
C ARG A 36 6.82 -55.58 0.85
N LEU A 37 5.72 -56.32 0.99
CA LEU A 37 5.36 -56.91 2.28
C LEU A 37 5.42 -55.94 3.46
N GLY A 38 4.98 -54.69 3.25
CA GLY A 38 4.99 -53.64 4.27
C GLY A 38 6.30 -52.88 4.44
N ARG A 39 7.40 -53.27 3.76
CA ARG A 39 8.68 -52.56 3.81
C ARG A 39 8.86 -51.65 2.61
N VAL A 40 9.32 -50.43 2.84
CA VAL A 40 9.64 -49.46 1.77
C VAL A 40 10.88 -49.88 1.01
N LEU A 41 10.77 -50.07 -0.30
CA LEU A 41 11.90 -50.34 -1.20
C LEU A 41 12.45 -49.07 -1.83
N GLY A 42 11.70 -47.96 -1.76
CA GLY A 42 12.07 -46.63 -2.29
C GLY A 42 11.17 -46.13 -3.40
N ALA A 43 11.51 -44.94 -3.91
CA ALA A 43 10.77 -44.28 -4.99
C ALA A 43 11.18 -44.82 -6.36
N ARG A 44 10.19 -45.05 -7.21
CA ARG A 44 10.36 -45.47 -8.61
C ARG A 44 10.11 -44.31 -9.54
N LYS A 45 11.05 -44.10 -10.48
CA LYS A 45 10.95 -43.04 -11.51
C LYS A 45 9.78 -43.33 -12.46
N PRO A 46 9.23 -42.28 -13.11
CA PRO A 46 8.19 -42.44 -14.11
C PRO A 46 8.50 -43.41 -15.21
N GLY A 47 7.46 -43.96 -15.81
CA GLY A 47 7.55 -44.94 -16.90
C GLY A 47 6.82 -46.24 -16.58
N LEU A 48 7.05 -47.25 -17.42
CA LEU A 48 6.50 -48.59 -17.27
C LEU A 48 7.31 -49.32 -16.18
N ARG A 49 6.63 -49.83 -15.18
CA ARG A 49 7.23 -50.55 -14.04
C ARG A 49 6.52 -51.87 -13.82
N VAL A 50 7.31 -52.86 -13.54
CA VAL A 50 6.83 -54.21 -13.21
C VAL A 50 6.86 -54.34 -11.69
N ILE A 51 5.75 -54.73 -11.12
CA ILE A 51 5.57 -55.01 -9.70
C ILE A 51 5.17 -56.49 -9.52
N ILE A 52 5.48 -57.08 -8.37
CA ILE A 52 5.04 -58.43 -8.05
C ILE A 52 3.60 -58.32 -7.52
N PRO A 53 2.58 -58.83 -8.26
CA PRO A 53 1.21 -58.81 -7.78
C PRO A 53 1.12 -59.53 -6.44
N PHE A 54 0.25 -59.03 -5.52
CA PHE A 54 0.03 -59.49 -4.15
C PHE A 54 1.15 -59.17 -3.14
N ALA A 55 2.45 -59.12 -3.53
CA ALA A 55 3.53 -58.79 -2.62
C ALA A 55 3.88 -57.28 -2.61
N ASP A 56 3.72 -56.61 -3.77
CA ASP A 56 4.10 -55.24 -3.94
C ASP A 56 2.86 -54.31 -4.00
N VAL A 57 2.86 -53.24 -3.18
CA VAL A 57 1.88 -52.17 -3.19
C VAL A 57 2.58 -50.90 -3.59
N MET A 58 2.05 -50.20 -4.62
CA MET A 58 2.60 -48.95 -5.11
C MET A 58 1.68 -47.78 -4.84
N HIS A 59 2.14 -46.84 -3.98
CA HIS A 59 1.52 -45.57 -3.75
C HIS A 59 2.05 -44.53 -4.74
N ARG A 60 1.18 -43.82 -5.44
CA ARG A 60 1.55 -42.79 -6.43
C ARG A 60 1.44 -41.44 -5.77
N VAL A 61 2.53 -40.69 -5.74
CA VAL A 61 2.61 -39.34 -5.18
C VAL A 61 2.82 -38.34 -6.31
N SER A 62 2.01 -37.29 -6.36
CA SER A 62 2.17 -36.21 -7.33
C SER A 62 3.26 -35.25 -6.87
N MET A 63 4.19 -34.91 -7.79
CA MET A 63 5.25 -33.94 -7.55
C MET A 63 4.88 -32.52 -7.99
N ARG A 64 3.66 -32.31 -8.45
CA ARG A 64 3.18 -31.00 -8.88
C ARG A 64 2.87 -30.12 -7.67
N ILE A 65 2.93 -28.81 -7.90
CA ILE A 65 2.46 -27.83 -6.92
C ILE A 65 0.95 -28.01 -6.74
N VAL A 66 0.55 -28.11 -5.49
CA VAL A 66 -0.85 -28.22 -5.07
C VAL A 66 -1.23 -26.92 -4.37
N THR A 67 -2.34 -26.35 -4.78
CA THR A 67 -2.95 -25.20 -4.12
C THR A 67 -3.89 -25.68 -3.04
N MET A 68 -3.72 -25.19 -1.83
CA MET A 68 -4.54 -25.52 -0.68
C MET A 68 -5.11 -24.25 -0.06
N PRO A 69 -6.43 -24.05 -0.10
CA PRO A 69 -7.06 -22.96 0.63
C PRO A 69 -7.05 -23.27 2.12
N ILE A 70 -6.61 -22.31 2.92
CA ILE A 70 -6.68 -22.30 4.37
C ILE A 70 -7.99 -21.62 4.74
N GLN A 71 -8.84 -22.30 5.49
CA GLN A 71 -10.14 -21.80 5.88
C GLN A 71 -10.01 -20.55 6.75
N SER A 72 -11.02 -19.67 6.66
CA SER A 72 -11.08 -18.45 7.45
C SER A 72 -11.00 -18.75 8.93
N GLN A 73 -10.09 -18.05 9.62
CA GLN A 73 -9.85 -18.18 11.06
C GLN A 73 -10.14 -16.85 11.74
N GLY A 74 -11.00 -16.91 12.78
CA GLY A 74 -11.19 -15.78 13.69
C GLY A 74 -9.95 -15.60 14.56
N ILE A 75 -9.29 -14.46 14.48
CA ILE A 75 -8.03 -14.14 15.16
C ILE A 75 -8.17 -12.80 15.85
N ILE A 76 -7.56 -12.66 17.02
CA ILE A 76 -7.44 -11.38 17.71
C ILE A 76 -6.03 -10.87 17.47
N THR A 77 -5.91 -9.69 16.88
CA THR A 77 -4.64 -9.02 16.59
C THR A 77 -4.01 -8.44 17.87
N GLN A 78 -2.76 -7.98 17.79
CA GLN A 78 -2.04 -7.40 18.91
C GLN A 78 -2.74 -6.16 19.50
N ASP A 79 -3.44 -5.40 18.69
CA ASP A 79 -4.26 -4.23 19.06
C ASP A 79 -5.68 -4.58 19.51
N ASN A 80 -5.91 -5.86 19.84
CA ASN A 80 -7.17 -6.39 20.37
C ASN A 80 -8.37 -6.25 19.44
N VAL A 81 -8.13 -6.31 18.13
CA VAL A 81 -9.18 -6.31 17.10
C VAL A 81 -9.44 -7.75 16.64
N SER A 82 -10.71 -8.16 16.63
CA SER A 82 -11.12 -9.45 16.07
C SER A 82 -11.22 -9.34 14.55
N VAL A 83 -10.51 -10.21 13.83
CA VAL A 83 -10.48 -10.27 12.36
C VAL A 83 -10.64 -11.71 11.90
N ASP A 84 -11.32 -11.91 10.77
CA ASP A 84 -11.39 -13.20 10.10
C ASP A 84 -10.42 -13.21 8.92
N VAL A 85 -9.41 -14.06 9.00
CA VAL A 85 -8.33 -14.11 8.01
C VAL A 85 -8.35 -15.44 7.29
N SER A 86 -8.32 -15.43 5.96
CA SER A 86 -8.16 -16.58 5.09
C SER A 86 -6.86 -16.47 4.29
N ALA A 87 -6.26 -17.60 3.95
CA ALA A 87 -5.02 -17.67 3.19
C ALA A 87 -5.03 -18.82 2.19
N VAL A 88 -4.03 -18.83 1.31
CA VAL A 88 -3.79 -19.92 0.36
C VAL A 88 -2.33 -20.35 0.48
N ALA A 89 -2.11 -21.65 0.64
CA ALA A 89 -0.77 -22.22 0.64
C ALA A 89 -0.53 -23.02 -0.65
N TYR A 90 0.66 -22.87 -1.21
CA TYR A 90 1.15 -23.63 -2.36
C TYR A 90 2.29 -24.52 -1.89
N TYR A 91 2.12 -25.80 -2.05
CA TYR A 91 3.13 -26.76 -1.64
C TYR A 91 3.36 -27.81 -2.71
N ARG A 92 4.52 -28.44 -2.67
CA ARG A 92 4.86 -29.60 -3.50
C ARG A 92 5.56 -30.67 -2.66
N VAL A 93 5.40 -31.91 -3.07
CA VAL A 93 6.15 -33.00 -2.47
C VAL A 93 7.52 -33.05 -3.13
N VAL A 94 8.58 -33.03 -2.33
CA VAL A 94 9.98 -33.18 -2.78
C VAL A 94 10.46 -34.60 -2.58
N ASP A 95 10.13 -35.20 -1.43
CA ASP A 95 10.47 -36.60 -1.12
C ASP A 95 9.19 -37.43 -0.97
N ALA A 96 8.89 -38.20 -2.01
CA ALA A 96 7.69 -39.04 -2.04
C ALA A 96 7.71 -40.14 -0.98
N VAL A 97 8.90 -40.62 -0.57
CA VAL A 97 9.02 -41.70 0.44
C VAL A 97 8.62 -41.13 1.80
N LYS A 98 9.20 -39.98 2.17
CA LYS A 98 8.88 -39.34 3.45
C LYS A 98 7.42 -38.94 3.52
N SER A 99 6.85 -38.43 2.42
CA SER A 99 5.44 -37.99 2.39
C SER A 99 4.41 -39.10 2.58
N VAL A 100 4.79 -40.36 2.35
CA VAL A 100 3.92 -41.53 2.55
C VAL A 100 4.19 -42.23 3.88
N VAL A 101 5.45 -42.20 4.36
CA VAL A 101 5.86 -42.93 5.57
C VAL A 101 5.71 -42.08 6.83
N ALA A 102 6.05 -40.77 6.75
CA ALA A 102 6.07 -39.91 7.92
C ALA A 102 4.68 -39.44 8.34
N ILE A 103 3.76 -39.35 7.39
CA ILE A 103 2.42 -38.81 7.67
C ILE A 103 1.35 -39.52 6.82
N GLU A 104 0.18 -39.73 7.40
CA GLU A 104 -0.94 -40.39 6.72
C GLU A 104 -1.56 -39.50 5.64
N ASN A 105 -1.89 -38.25 6.00
CA ASN A 105 -2.49 -37.29 5.10
C ASN A 105 -1.73 -35.96 5.15
N VAL A 106 -0.87 -35.76 4.16
CA VAL A 106 -0.05 -34.55 4.02
C VAL A 106 -0.92 -33.29 3.97
N ARG A 107 -2.03 -33.34 3.22
CA ARG A 107 -2.89 -32.18 3.02
C ARG A 107 -3.52 -31.70 4.32
N ASP A 108 -4.12 -32.62 5.07
CA ASP A 108 -4.86 -32.28 6.30
C ASP A 108 -3.89 -31.79 7.38
N ALA A 109 -2.70 -32.40 7.45
CA ALA A 109 -1.68 -31.97 8.40
C ALA A 109 -1.12 -30.59 8.09
N ILE A 110 -0.85 -30.27 6.81
CA ILE A 110 -0.41 -28.93 6.41
C ILE A 110 -1.52 -27.92 6.72
N ASP A 111 -2.79 -28.25 6.45
CA ASP A 111 -3.92 -27.37 6.75
C ASP A 111 -4.00 -27.03 8.25
N GLN A 112 -3.86 -28.03 9.12
CA GLN A 112 -3.89 -27.83 10.58
C GLN A 112 -2.72 -26.95 11.06
N ILE A 113 -1.50 -27.20 10.59
CA ILE A 113 -0.35 -26.37 10.95
C ILE A 113 -0.48 -24.97 10.36
N ALA A 114 -0.99 -24.85 9.14
CA ALA A 114 -1.19 -23.56 8.49
C ALA A 114 -2.19 -22.70 9.25
N GLN A 115 -3.32 -23.28 9.70
CA GLN A 115 -4.33 -22.58 10.50
C GLN A 115 -3.75 -22.10 11.83
N THR A 116 -2.99 -22.95 12.54
CA THR A 116 -2.38 -22.60 13.82
C THR A 116 -1.27 -21.56 13.66
N THR A 117 -0.47 -21.67 12.60
CA THR A 117 0.60 -20.72 12.27
C THR A 117 0.04 -19.37 11.85
N LEU A 118 -1.02 -19.37 11.02
CA LEU A 118 -1.74 -18.16 10.63
C LEU A 118 -2.23 -17.39 11.86
N ARG A 119 -2.90 -18.11 12.79
CA ARG A 119 -3.38 -17.52 14.04
C ARG A 119 -2.24 -16.93 14.88
N LYS A 120 -1.11 -17.65 14.99
CA LYS A 120 0.05 -17.22 15.76
C LYS A 120 0.68 -15.96 15.15
N VAL A 121 0.95 -15.96 13.85
CA VAL A 121 1.66 -14.86 13.19
C VAL A 121 0.78 -13.60 13.13
N VAL A 122 -0.47 -13.73 12.68
CA VAL A 122 -1.40 -12.58 12.63
C VAL A 122 -1.69 -12.01 14.02
N GLY A 123 -1.82 -12.87 15.05
CA GLY A 123 -2.00 -12.42 16.43
C GLY A 123 -0.80 -11.68 17.04
N GLN A 124 0.39 -11.75 16.44
CA GLN A 124 1.58 -11.01 16.86
C GLN A 124 1.70 -9.63 16.20
N HIS A 125 0.89 -9.34 15.18
CA HIS A 125 0.91 -8.09 14.43
C HIS A 125 -0.33 -7.25 14.77
N THR A 126 -0.21 -5.93 14.57
CA THR A 126 -1.37 -5.03 14.63
C THR A 126 -2.19 -5.17 13.35
N LEU A 127 -3.45 -4.70 13.38
CA LEU A 127 -4.29 -4.70 12.21
C LEU A 127 -3.67 -3.89 11.05
N ASP A 128 -3.13 -2.73 11.35
CA ASP A 128 -2.49 -1.86 10.35
C ASP A 128 -1.29 -2.55 9.69
N GLN A 129 -0.42 -3.20 10.47
CA GLN A 129 0.68 -4.01 9.94
C GLN A 129 0.18 -5.19 9.11
N THR A 130 -0.91 -5.84 9.53
CA THR A 130 -1.47 -6.98 8.81
C THR A 130 -2.01 -6.56 7.44
N LEU A 131 -2.49 -5.33 7.29
CA LEU A 131 -2.99 -4.80 6.04
C LEU A 131 -1.89 -4.18 5.15
N SER A 132 -0.87 -3.55 5.76
CA SER A 132 0.19 -2.84 5.04
C SER A 132 1.43 -3.68 4.74
N GLU A 133 1.79 -4.63 5.63
CA GLU A 133 2.99 -5.46 5.52
C GLU A 133 2.67 -6.93 5.22
N THR A 134 1.66 -7.19 4.40
CA THR A 134 1.21 -8.55 4.05
C THR A 134 2.33 -9.44 3.53
N ASP A 135 3.27 -8.89 2.75
CA ASP A 135 4.40 -9.64 2.19
C ASP A 135 5.33 -10.19 3.28
N LYS A 136 5.58 -9.43 4.33
CA LYS A 136 6.40 -9.86 5.46
C LYS A 136 5.71 -10.97 6.24
N ILE A 137 4.43 -10.83 6.50
CA ILE A 137 3.62 -11.84 7.17
C ILE A 137 3.57 -13.14 6.36
N ASN A 138 3.37 -13.05 5.04
CA ASN A 138 3.42 -14.19 4.13
C ASN A 138 4.75 -14.95 4.20
N LEU A 139 5.87 -14.20 4.23
CA LEU A 139 7.21 -14.78 4.37
C LEU A 139 7.41 -15.47 5.72
N ASP A 140 6.94 -14.89 6.80
CA ASP A 140 7.10 -15.47 8.14
C ASP A 140 6.24 -16.72 8.32
N ILE A 141 5.00 -16.71 7.82
CA ILE A 141 4.15 -17.92 7.78
C ILE A 141 4.83 -19.01 6.95
N ARG A 142 5.30 -18.67 5.75
CA ARG A 142 5.99 -19.61 4.88
C ARG A 142 7.20 -20.26 5.57
N LYS A 143 8.07 -19.47 6.22
CA LYS A 143 9.25 -19.97 6.94
C LYS A 143 8.89 -20.98 8.03
N ILE A 144 7.88 -20.66 8.83
CA ILE A 144 7.44 -21.55 9.91
C ILE A 144 6.88 -22.85 9.34
N LEU A 145 6.05 -22.76 8.30
CA LEU A 145 5.46 -23.92 7.65
C LEU A 145 6.53 -24.80 7.00
N ASP A 146 7.47 -24.19 6.27
CA ASP A 146 8.54 -24.91 5.58
C ASP A 146 9.40 -25.73 6.56
N VAL A 147 9.81 -25.13 7.67
CA VAL A 147 10.55 -25.84 8.73
C VAL A 147 9.77 -27.04 9.27
N SER A 148 8.46 -26.90 9.45
CA SER A 148 7.61 -27.96 9.99
C SER A 148 7.34 -29.08 8.99
N THR A 149 7.33 -28.78 7.68
CA THR A 149 6.97 -29.74 6.61
C THR A 149 8.17 -30.45 5.99
N VAL A 150 9.40 -29.96 6.21
CA VAL A 150 10.63 -30.60 5.71
C VAL A 150 10.76 -32.05 6.16
N GLU A 151 10.40 -32.35 7.40
CA GLU A 151 10.44 -33.72 7.93
C GLU A 151 9.52 -34.69 7.17
N TRP A 152 8.43 -34.17 6.60
CA TRP A 152 7.47 -34.93 5.80
C TRP A 152 7.85 -35.01 4.32
N GLY A 153 8.97 -34.40 3.93
CA GLY A 153 9.42 -34.35 2.53
C GLY A 153 8.56 -33.45 1.65
N VAL A 154 7.95 -32.42 2.24
CA VAL A 154 7.13 -31.42 1.56
C VAL A 154 7.79 -30.06 1.68
N GLU A 155 7.76 -29.29 0.60
CA GLU A 155 8.23 -27.91 0.53
C GLU A 155 7.05 -26.99 0.33
N VAL A 156 6.92 -25.97 1.17
CA VAL A 156 5.93 -24.90 1.02
C VAL A 156 6.54 -23.80 0.15
N THR A 157 6.07 -23.70 -1.08
CA THR A 157 6.63 -22.78 -2.08
C THR A 157 6.22 -21.33 -1.80
N LEU A 158 4.94 -21.12 -1.50
CA LEU A 158 4.36 -19.79 -1.31
C LEU A 158 3.17 -19.88 -0.35
N VAL A 159 2.99 -18.84 0.45
CA VAL A 159 1.78 -18.63 1.25
C VAL A 159 1.34 -17.20 1.01
N GLU A 160 0.06 -17.00 0.77
CA GLU A 160 -0.53 -15.68 0.55
C GLU A 160 -1.80 -15.52 1.37
N LEU A 161 -1.90 -14.39 2.06
CA LEU A 161 -3.15 -13.96 2.67
C LEU A 161 -4.12 -13.59 1.55
N LYS A 162 -5.33 -14.18 1.59
CA LYS A 162 -6.33 -13.99 0.55
C LYS A 162 -7.31 -12.88 0.91
N ASP A 163 -7.86 -12.93 2.11
CA ASP A 163 -8.89 -12.00 2.56
C ASP A 163 -8.78 -11.78 4.06
N ILE A 164 -8.95 -10.52 4.47
CA ILE A 164 -8.97 -10.09 5.87
C ILE A 164 -10.30 -9.38 6.10
N GLN A 165 -11.22 -10.04 6.77
CA GLN A 165 -12.54 -9.52 7.04
C GLN A 165 -12.59 -8.90 8.44
N LEU A 166 -13.05 -7.66 8.49
CA LEU A 166 -13.21 -6.88 9.69
C LEU A 166 -14.69 -6.82 10.08
N PRO A 167 -15.01 -6.73 11.37
CA PRO A 167 -16.36 -6.41 11.81
C PRO A 167 -16.86 -5.08 11.23
N ASP A 168 -18.15 -4.98 10.93
CA ASP A 168 -18.74 -3.79 10.28
C ASP A 168 -18.58 -2.50 11.12
N SER A 169 -18.56 -2.62 12.43
CA SER A 169 -18.28 -1.51 13.33
C SER A 169 -16.89 -0.93 13.12
N MET A 170 -15.89 -1.80 12.93
CA MET A 170 -14.51 -1.43 12.72
C MET A 170 -14.28 -0.88 11.31
N LYS A 171 -14.89 -1.50 10.28
CA LYS A 171 -14.88 -0.95 8.90
C LYS A 171 -15.35 0.50 8.86
N ARG A 172 -16.45 0.81 9.58
CA ARG A 172 -16.98 2.18 9.68
C ARG A 172 -16.07 3.12 10.45
N ALA A 173 -15.39 2.63 11.50
CA ALA A 173 -14.43 3.44 12.25
C ALA A 173 -13.20 3.78 11.41
N MET A 174 -12.63 2.79 10.74
CA MET A 174 -11.48 2.97 9.83
C MET A 174 -11.81 3.86 8.63
N ALA A 175 -13.02 3.73 8.06
CA ALA A 175 -13.46 4.61 6.98
C ALA A 175 -13.48 6.08 7.42
N ARG A 176 -14.04 6.38 8.60
CA ARG A 176 -14.03 7.74 9.16
C ARG A 176 -12.62 8.25 9.48
N GLN A 177 -11.76 7.38 10.00
CA GLN A 177 -10.36 7.73 10.25
C GLN A 177 -9.62 8.05 8.95
N ALA A 178 -9.79 7.20 7.92
CA ALA A 178 -9.18 7.41 6.61
C ALA A 178 -9.70 8.69 5.93
N GLU A 179 -10.98 9.00 6.08
CA GLU A 179 -11.58 10.25 5.58
C GLU A 179 -10.98 11.47 6.29
N ALA A 180 -10.90 11.45 7.62
CA ALA A 180 -10.28 12.53 8.40
C ALA A 180 -8.80 12.72 8.08
N GLU A 181 -8.07 11.63 7.84
CA GLU A 181 -6.66 11.72 7.46
C GLU A 181 -6.47 12.28 6.05
N ARG A 182 -7.34 11.89 5.10
CA ARG A 182 -7.36 12.47 3.75
C ARG A 182 -7.70 13.94 3.79
N GLU A 183 -8.69 14.34 4.59
CA GLU A 183 -9.07 15.74 4.76
C GLU A 183 -7.94 16.57 5.37
N LYS A 184 -7.27 16.03 6.42
CA LYS A 184 -6.07 16.66 7.01
C LYS A 184 -4.98 16.84 5.97
N ARG A 185 -4.68 15.79 5.18
CA ARG A 185 -3.66 15.84 4.13
C ARG A 185 -4.01 16.83 3.03
N ALA A 186 -5.29 16.87 2.60
CA ALA A 186 -5.78 17.85 1.63
C ALA A 186 -5.63 19.28 2.15
N LYS A 187 -5.95 19.54 3.43
CA LYS A 187 -5.75 20.87 4.05
C LYS A 187 -4.28 21.29 4.09
N ILE A 188 -3.37 20.35 4.38
CA ILE A 188 -1.92 20.63 4.39
C ILE A 188 -1.46 20.96 2.97
N ILE A 189 -1.80 20.12 1.98
CA ILE A 189 -1.42 20.33 0.57
C ILE A 189 -1.97 21.67 0.05
N ASN A 190 -3.22 22.01 0.38
CA ASN A 190 -3.81 23.28 -0.01
C ASN A 190 -3.08 24.46 0.64
N ALA A 191 -2.77 24.39 1.94
CA ALA A 191 -2.02 25.44 2.64
C ALA A 191 -0.60 25.62 2.10
N GLU A 192 0.09 24.51 1.80
CA GLU A 192 1.40 24.54 1.13
C GLU A 192 1.30 25.14 -0.27
N GLY A 193 0.25 24.75 -1.03
CA GLY A 193 -0.04 25.30 -2.36
C GLY A 193 -0.33 26.81 -2.30
N GLU A 194 -1.14 27.25 -1.35
CA GLU A 194 -1.40 28.69 -1.13
C GLU A 194 -0.14 29.46 -0.74
N SER A 195 0.69 28.88 0.14
CA SER A 195 1.96 29.49 0.52
C SER A 195 2.92 29.65 -0.66
N LEU A 196 3.06 28.61 -1.49
CA LEU A 196 3.88 28.65 -2.70
C LEU A 196 3.31 29.63 -3.74
N ALA A 197 1.98 29.63 -3.92
CA ALA A 197 1.30 30.57 -4.81
C ALA A 197 1.45 32.02 -4.32
N ALA A 198 1.32 32.28 -3.02
CA ALA A 198 1.52 33.60 -2.43
C ALA A 198 2.97 34.12 -2.63
N ALA A 199 3.97 33.26 -2.44
CA ALA A 199 5.36 33.60 -2.72
C ALA A 199 5.58 33.95 -4.20
N ALA A 200 5.07 33.13 -5.12
CA ALA A 200 5.18 33.35 -6.55
C ALA A 200 4.42 34.61 -7.00
N LEU A 201 3.25 34.89 -6.39
CA LEU A 201 2.50 36.14 -6.63
C LEU A 201 3.25 37.35 -6.10
N GLY A 202 3.92 37.24 -4.94
CA GLY A 202 4.79 38.28 -4.40
C GLY A 202 5.91 38.63 -5.38
N ASP A 203 6.68 37.63 -5.80
CA ASP A 203 7.77 37.81 -6.78
C ASP A 203 7.25 38.40 -8.10
N ALA A 204 6.11 37.90 -8.60
CA ALA A 204 5.48 38.43 -9.80
C ALA A 204 5.01 39.88 -9.61
N SER A 205 4.51 40.24 -8.43
CA SER A 205 4.08 41.59 -8.08
C SER A 205 5.26 42.57 -8.09
N ASP A 206 6.42 42.19 -7.54
CA ASP A 206 7.62 43.00 -7.52
C ASP A 206 8.13 43.28 -8.94
N ILE A 207 8.12 42.27 -9.81
CA ILE A 207 8.49 42.41 -11.23
C ILE A 207 7.50 43.34 -11.96
N MET A 208 6.17 43.19 -11.70
CA MET A 208 5.14 44.00 -12.34
C MET A 208 5.16 45.46 -11.85
N MET A 209 5.52 45.71 -10.60
CA MET A 209 5.69 47.07 -10.07
C MET A 209 6.85 47.82 -10.72
N ALA A 210 7.93 47.12 -11.08
CA ALA A 210 9.03 47.68 -11.84
C ALA A 210 8.64 48.08 -13.31
N HIS A 211 7.55 47.51 -13.84
CA HIS A 211 7.06 47.72 -15.19
C HIS A 211 5.56 48.06 -15.23
N PRO A 212 5.15 49.34 -15.08
CA PRO A 212 3.73 49.72 -14.94
C PRO A 212 2.84 49.31 -16.11
N LEU A 213 3.38 49.22 -17.32
CA LEU A 213 2.68 48.72 -18.51
C LEU A 213 2.27 47.24 -18.39
N ALA A 214 3.10 46.45 -17.71
CA ALA A 214 2.83 45.03 -17.53
C ALA A 214 1.60 44.83 -16.63
N LEU A 215 1.40 45.67 -15.63
CA LEU A 215 0.25 45.65 -14.75
C LEU A 215 -1.05 45.94 -15.50
N GLN A 216 -1.04 46.91 -16.43
CA GLN A 216 -2.20 47.22 -17.28
C GLN A 216 -2.55 46.07 -18.23
N LEU A 217 -1.53 45.42 -18.84
CA LEU A 217 -1.73 44.24 -19.68
C LEU A 217 -2.30 43.07 -18.88
N ARG A 218 -1.84 42.86 -17.67
CA ARG A 218 -2.35 41.79 -16.77
C ARG A 218 -3.81 42.01 -16.39
N ASN A 219 -4.18 43.27 -16.11
CA ASN A 219 -5.59 43.66 -15.84
C ASN A 219 -6.50 43.39 -17.05
N LEU A 220 -6.02 43.71 -18.25
CA LEU A 220 -6.75 43.42 -19.48
C LEU A 220 -6.87 41.91 -19.73
N GLN A 221 -5.82 41.15 -19.44
CA GLN A 221 -5.83 39.72 -19.58
C GLN A 221 -6.81 39.04 -18.59
N SER A 222 -6.85 39.50 -17.34
CA SER A 222 -7.82 39.03 -16.35
C SER A 222 -9.27 39.35 -16.74
N LEU A 223 -9.51 40.50 -17.35
CA LEU A 223 -10.82 40.86 -17.89
C LEU A 223 -11.25 39.96 -19.05
N VAL A 224 -10.32 39.60 -19.93
CA VAL A 224 -10.59 38.66 -21.03
C VAL A 224 -10.91 37.30 -20.47
N GLU A 225 -10.18 36.83 -19.46
CA GLU A 225 -10.36 35.52 -18.81
C GLU A 225 -11.72 35.40 -18.12
N ILE A 226 -12.20 36.48 -17.43
CA ILE A 226 -13.54 36.57 -16.86
C ILE A 226 -14.62 36.61 -17.95
N GLY A 227 -14.32 37.26 -19.10
CA GLY A 227 -15.24 37.36 -20.23
C GLY A 227 -15.48 36.08 -21.01
N VAL A 228 -14.55 35.13 -20.97
CA VAL A 228 -14.65 33.83 -21.67
C VAL A 228 -15.72 32.92 -21.06
N ASP A 229 -15.98 33.02 -19.75
CA ASP A 229 -16.91 32.13 -19.02
C ASP A 229 -18.39 32.56 -19.11
N LYS A 230 -18.81 33.35 -20.12
CA LYS A 230 -20.20 33.74 -20.39
C LYS A 230 -20.93 34.47 -19.24
N ASN A 231 -20.24 35.03 -18.27
CA ASN A 231 -20.84 35.87 -17.25
C ASN A 231 -20.95 37.30 -17.74
N THR A 232 -22.15 37.78 -17.91
CA THR A 232 -22.47 39.14 -18.40
C THR A 232 -22.34 40.25 -17.37
N THR A 233 -21.93 39.96 -16.14
CA THR A 233 -21.78 40.95 -15.07
C THR A 233 -20.33 41.05 -14.65
N VAL A 234 -19.62 42.08 -15.14
CA VAL A 234 -18.27 42.42 -14.71
C VAL A 234 -18.34 43.40 -13.55
N VAL A 235 -18.02 42.97 -12.34
CA VAL A 235 -17.87 43.84 -11.18
C VAL A 235 -16.46 44.38 -11.15
N PHE A 236 -16.28 45.65 -11.49
CA PHE A 236 -15.01 46.35 -11.34
C PHE A 236 -14.70 46.58 -9.85
N PRO A 237 -13.60 46.06 -9.29
CA PRO A 237 -13.20 46.41 -7.94
C PRO A 237 -12.89 47.92 -7.83
N ALA A 238 -13.36 48.54 -6.77
CA ALA A 238 -13.28 49.97 -6.48
C ALA A 238 -11.90 50.68 -6.62
N PRO A 239 -10.73 50.03 -6.56
CA PRO A 239 -9.44 50.72 -6.71
C PRO A 239 -9.16 51.33 -8.09
N LEU A 240 -9.91 50.94 -9.13
CA LEU A 240 -9.73 51.55 -10.45
C LEU A 240 -10.28 52.98 -10.53
N MET A 241 -11.22 53.35 -9.64
CA MET A 241 -11.72 54.72 -9.57
C MET A 241 -10.73 55.71 -8.93
N THR A 242 -9.84 55.22 -8.05
CA THR A 242 -8.78 56.06 -7.46
C THR A 242 -7.65 56.34 -8.44
N THR A 243 -7.30 55.42 -9.31
CA THR A 243 -6.30 55.65 -10.36
C THR A 243 -6.77 56.59 -11.45
N ILE A 244 -8.08 56.59 -11.78
CA ILE A 244 -8.70 57.57 -12.71
C ILE A 244 -8.74 58.96 -12.05
N ALA A 245 -9.00 59.01 -10.76
CA ALA A 245 -8.99 60.30 -10.01
C ALA A 245 -7.55 60.83 -9.85
N GLU A 246 -6.56 59.99 -9.66
CA GLU A 246 -5.14 60.37 -9.62
C GLU A 246 -4.63 60.82 -11.01
N LEU A 247 -5.04 60.16 -12.09
CA LEU A 247 -4.74 60.61 -13.44
C LEU A 247 -5.37 61.95 -13.74
N GLY A 248 -6.61 62.17 -13.31
CA GLY A 248 -7.27 63.47 -13.39
C GLY A 248 -6.55 64.57 -12.61
N SER A 249 -6.05 64.26 -11.41
CA SER A 249 -5.25 65.17 -10.57
C SER A 249 -3.86 65.46 -11.15
N PHE A 250 -3.24 64.49 -11.82
CA PHE A 250 -1.98 64.65 -12.52
C PHE A 250 -2.13 65.57 -13.75
N LEU A 251 -3.10 65.34 -14.58
CA LEU A 251 -3.41 66.21 -15.75
C LEU A 251 -3.78 67.62 -15.33
N ALA A 252 -4.50 67.79 -14.22
CA ALA A 252 -4.82 69.10 -13.67
C ALA A 252 -3.58 69.82 -13.13
N ARG A 253 -2.61 69.12 -12.55
CA ARG A 253 -1.29 69.67 -12.13
C ARG A 253 -0.44 70.07 -13.33
N GLU A 254 -0.44 69.30 -14.41
CA GLU A 254 0.32 69.60 -15.60
C GLU A 254 -0.27 70.78 -16.36
N GLN A 255 -1.59 70.94 -16.39
CA GLN A 255 -2.27 72.14 -16.91
C GLN A 255 -2.02 73.39 -16.06
N ALA A 256 -1.94 73.24 -14.70
CA ALA A 256 -1.60 74.34 -13.79
C ALA A 256 -0.11 74.74 -13.92
N ALA A 257 0.78 73.83 -14.25
CA ALA A 257 2.21 74.13 -14.50
C ALA A 257 2.46 74.80 -15.87
N ALA A 258 1.55 74.67 -16.82
CA ALA A 258 1.63 75.29 -18.15
C ALA A 258 1.05 76.70 -18.20
N GLY A 259 0.51 77.26 -17.09
CA GLY A 259 0.05 78.63 -16.97
C GLY A 259 1.17 79.62 -16.71
N PRO A 260 1.10 80.92 -17.20
CA PRO A 260 2.19 81.88 -17.11
C PRO A 260 2.54 82.26 -15.69
N GLN A 261 3.84 82.10 -15.35
CA GLN A 261 4.46 82.53 -14.09
C GLN A 261 4.37 84.10 -13.94
N PRO A 262 3.89 84.67 -12.84
CA PRO A 262 4.15 86.08 -12.51
C PRO A 262 5.54 86.19 -11.80
N PRO A 263 6.21 87.38 -11.93
CA PRO A 263 7.63 87.56 -11.56
C PRO A 263 7.84 87.60 -10.05
N SER A 264 9.00 87.02 -9.70
CA SER A 264 9.61 86.98 -8.39
C SER A 264 9.86 88.36 -7.80
N VAL A 265 9.36 88.68 -6.58
CA VAL A 265 9.86 89.76 -5.76
C VAL A 265 10.52 89.23 -4.51
N ALA A 266 11.81 89.54 -4.44
CA ALA A 266 12.69 89.25 -3.33
C ALA A 266 12.33 90.14 -2.10
N GLY A 267 12.57 89.60 -0.92
CA GLY A 267 12.85 90.43 0.20
C GLY A 267 12.27 89.98 1.55
N ALA A 268 13.16 89.64 2.39
CA ALA A 268 13.32 89.97 3.82
C ALA A 268 12.58 89.18 4.91
N THR A 269 13.47 88.69 5.72
CA THR A 269 13.53 88.70 7.20
C THR A 269 12.96 87.53 8.00
N ARG A 270 13.92 86.82 8.56
CA ARG A 270 13.85 86.06 9.81
C ARG A 270 13.50 87.00 11.00
N PRO A 271 12.87 86.54 12.06
CA PRO A 271 13.71 86.25 13.22
C PRO A 271 13.39 84.92 13.97
N ALA A 272 14.33 84.68 14.84
CA ALA A 272 14.73 83.52 15.59
C ALA A 272 13.84 83.21 16.81
N ALA A 273 14.04 82.00 17.26
CA ALA A 273 14.28 81.49 18.61
C ALA A 273 13.09 81.21 19.53
N ASN A 274 13.08 80.07 20.05
CA ASN A 274 13.12 79.57 21.44
C ASN A 274 12.27 78.28 21.53
N GLY A 275 12.78 77.19 21.89
CA GLY A 275 13.45 76.78 23.09
C GLY A 275 12.49 76.12 24.03
N SER A 276 12.52 74.82 24.12
CA SER A 276 12.54 74.12 25.39
C SER A 276 12.17 72.62 25.22
N LYS A 277 13.20 71.84 25.49
CA LYS A 277 13.07 70.49 26.11
C LYS A 277 12.84 70.76 27.62
N PRO A 278 12.28 69.90 28.48
CA PRO A 278 12.89 68.60 28.82
C PRO A 278 11.89 67.49 29.23
N ALA A 279 12.37 66.40 29.37
CA ALA A 279 12.72 65.52 30.52
C ALA A 279 12.01 64.17 30.55
N ALA A 280 12.85 63.20 30.69
CA ALA A 280 12.69 61.84 31.06
C ALA A 280 12.10 61.61 32.47
N VAL A 281 11.51 60.43 32.70
CA VAL A 281 11.54 59.66 33.95
C VAL A 281 11.05 58.24 33.56
N ASN A 282 11.88 57.22 33.56
CA ASN A 282 12.37 56.33 34.62
C ASN A 282 11.26 55.59 35.38
N GLY A 283 11.48 54.33 35.50
CA GLY A 283 10.96 53.49 36.56
C GLY A 283 10.59 52.09 36.04
N THR A 284 11.47 51.11 35.97
CA THR A 284 12.06 50.26 36.99
C THR A 284 11.09 49.27 37.63
N THR A 285 11.58 48.04 37.61
CA THR A 285 11.48 46.89 38.51
C THR A 285 10.38 45.88 38.17
N ALA A 286 10.72 44.67 37.89
CA ALA A 286 11.44 43.59 38.56
C ALA A 286 10.48 42.54 39.09
N SER A 287 10.87 41.33 38.80
CA SER A 287 10.94 40.19 39.73
C SER A 287 9.76 39.22 39.83
N GLY A 288 10.07 37.98 39.65
CA GLY A 288 9.92 36.88 40.52
C GLY A 288 9.19 35.72 39.82
N ALA A 289 9.84 34.66 39.38
CA ALA A 289 10.39 33.55 40.13
C ALA A 289 9.31 32.52 40.53
N THR A 290 9.73 31.29 40.23
CA THR A 290 9.38 29.97 40.80
C THR A 290 8.25 29.18 40.17
N GLY A 291 8.72 28.05 39.56
CA GLY A 291 8.04 26.77 39.42
C GLY A 291 7.87 26.06 40.78
N PRO A 292 7.75 24.76 40.93
CA PRO A 292 7.47 23.66 39.98
C PRO A 292 6.26 22.83 40.41
N GLY A 293 5.90 21.88 39.60
CA GLY A 293 5.00 20.81 39.98
C GLY A 293 4.86 19.86 38.80
#